data_7a45e9bc1bb7639de4dd63d87e526f3d
#
_entry.id   7a45e9bc1bb7639de4dd63d87e526f3d
#
_cell.length_a   1.000
_cell.length_b   1.000
_cell.length_c   1.000
_cell.angle_alpha   90.00
_cell.angle_beta   90.00
_cell.angle_gamma   90.00
#
_symmetry.space_group_name_H-M   'P 1'
#
loop_
_entity.id
_entity.type
_entity.pdbx_description
1 polymer ?
#
loop_
_entity_poly.entity_id
_entity_poly.type
_entity_poly.pdbx_seq_one_letter_code
_entity_poly.pdbx_strand_id
1 'polypeptide(L)'
;MPRPPAAPETSAPRKVVPQSPAQKALLKLGLRRDIDLALHLPLRYEDETRITLIKNARDGAVAQIEATVTASEITMRPRRQLVVTVEDESGTCELRFFSFYPSHQKTMAVGARLRIRGEIKGGFWGRQMLHPAFRVAGGELPAALTPVYPTVAGLPQPYLRRAVLGGLARADLANTVPAELPPYPGIFSSQIDLQRPWGLRDALSFLHHPAPDVSVAALEDHSHPAWQRLKAEELLAQQLSQLMSRRERDRLRAPVLQSNGTATLALHEQLLAVLPFQLTAAQRRVGDEIAADLARPVPMHRLLQGDVGSGKTVVAALAAAVCIDAGWQCALMAPTEILAEQHFRKLIGWLEPLLEPRGLKVAWLFGGQKKKERDAMLALVESGEAALVVGTHAIIQERVVFKNLALAIIDEQHRFGVAQRLELRGKLAGGMEPHLLMMSAT
;
A
#
# COMPACT_ATOMS: atom_id res chain seq x y z
N MET A 1 -42.19 44.12 26.14
CA MET A 1 -41.43 42.88 26.40
C MET A 1 -41.57 41.95 25.19
N PRO A 2 -40.49 41.66 24.43
CA PRO A 2 -40.52 40.74 23.31
C PRO A 2 -40.48 39.27 23.81
N ARG A 3 -41.24 38.40 23.16
CA ARG A 3 -41.29 36.94 23.43
C ARG A 3 -39.92 36.32 23.21
N PRO A 4 -39.51 35.28 24.02
CA PRO A 4 -38.29 34.55 23.79
C PRO A 4 -38.40 33.65 22.55
N PRO A 5 -37.27 33.39 21.85
CA PRO A 5 -37.22 32.51 20.67
C PRO A 5 -37.54 31.07 21.02
N ALA A 6 -38.30 30.41 20.13
CA ALA A 6 -38.65 29.01 20.24
C ALA A 6 -37.40 28.09 20.20
N ALA A 7 -37.39 27.12 21.08
CA ALA A 7 -36.33 26.09 21.15
C ALA A 7 -36.29 25.26 19.84
N PRO A 8 -35.12 24.82 19.40
CA PRO A 8 -35.00 23.98 18.19
C PRO A 8 -35.70 22.64 18.42
N GLU A 9 -36.57 22.27 17.47
CA GLU A 9 -37.23 20.96 17.43
C GLU A 9 -36.16 19.86 17.34
N THR A 10 -36.11 19.02 18.34
CA THR A 10 -35.34 17.77 18.32
C THR A 10 -35.88 16.85 17.25
N SER A 11 -35.16 16.74 16.14
CA SER A 11 -35.47 15.78 15.09
C SER A 11 -35.49 14.36 15.66
N ALA A 12 -36.63 13.68 15.51
CA ALA A 12 -36.79 12.29 15.90
C ALA A 12 -35.68 11.39 15.27
N PRO A 13 -35.18 10.36 15.98
CA PRO A 13 -34.13 9.50 15.47
C PRO A 13 -34.63 8.80 14.20
N ARG A 14 -33.93 9.02 13.07
CA ARG A 14 -34.17 8.31 11.81
C ARG A 14 -34.12 6.81 12.09
N LYS A 15 -35.23 6.11 11.87
CA LYS A 15 -35.29 4.64 11.95
C LYS A 15 -34.16 4.06 11.08
N VAL A 16 -33.23 3.37 11.69
CA VAL A 16 -32.17 2.66 11.00
C VAL A 16 -32.82 1.53 10.20
N VAL A 17 -32.90 1.70 8.89
CA VAL A 17 -33.42 0.64 7.99
C VAL A 17 -32.42 -0.53 8.07
N PRO A 18 -32.89 -1.76 8.36
CA PRO A 18 -32.00 -2.92 8.44
C PRO A 18 -31.30 -3.13 7.09
N GLN A 19 -29.98 -3.13 7.10
CA GLN A 19 -29.19 -3.35 5.89
C GLN A 19 -29.38 -4.79 5.38
N SER A 20 -29.62 -4.94 4.09
CA SER A 20 -29.69 -6.26 3.45
C SER A 20 -28.34 -7.00 3.55
N PRO A 21 -28.32 -8.35 3.48
CA PRO A 21 -27.06 -9.11 3.46
C PRO A 21 -26.08 -8.62 2.39
N ALA A 22 -26.56 -8.24 1.21
CA ALA A 22 -25.75 -7.70 0.13
C ALA A 22 -25.14 -6.32 0.47
N GLN A 23 -25.88 -5.44 1.15
CA GLN A 23 -25.35 -4.16 1.63
C GLN A 23 -24.24 -4.34 2.67
N LYS A 24 -24.41 -5.29 3.59
CA LYS A 24 -23.36 -5.64 4.56
C LYS A 24 -22.11 -6.18 3.86
N ALA A 25 -22.27 -6.94 2.79
CA ALA A 25 -21.16 -7.48 2.01
C ALA A 25 -20.43 -6.38 1.23
N LEU A 26 -21.13 -5.37 0.66
CA LEU A 26 -20.51 -4.19 0.07
C LEU A 26 -19.66 -3.42 1.09
N LEU A 27 -20.16 -3.23 2.31
CA LEU A 27 -19.40 -2.56 3.37
C LEU A 27 -18.13 -3.32 3.78
N LYS A 28 -18.16 -4.67 3.75
CA LYS A 28 -16.96 -5.50 3.99
C LYS A 28 -15.89 -5.30 2.91
N LEU A 29 -16.29 -5.01 1.67
CA LEU A 29 -15.39 -4.64 0.58
C LEU A 29 -14.90 -3.19 0.65
N GLY A 30 -15.36 -2.41 1.63
CA GLY A 30 -15.03 -0.98 1.73
C GLY A 30 -15.85 -0.08 0.80
N LEU A 31 -16.83 -0.62 0.07
CA LEU A 31 -17.64 0.09 -0.91
C LEU A 31 -18.79 0.83 -0.19
N ARG A 32 -18.55 2.08 0.17
CA ARG A 32 -19.46 2.91 0.98
C ARG A 32 -20.08 4.07 0.19
N ARG A 33 -19.33 4.65 -0.72
CA ARG A 33 -19.69 5.83 -1.53
C ARG A 33 -19.82 5.44 -2.99
N ASP A 34 -20.48 6.26 -3.78
CA ASP A 34 -20.60 6.05 -5.23
C ASP A 34 -19.24 6.04 -5.94
N ILE A 35 -18.28 6.84 -5.48
CA ILE A 35 -16.92 6.83 -6.00
C ILE A 35 -16.19 5.50 -5.70
N ASP A 36 -16.42 4.89 -4.52
CA ASP A 36 -15.81 3.61 -4.17
C ASP A 36 -16.33 2.51 -5.10
N LEU A 37 -17.61 2.57 -5.50
CA LEU A 37 -18.21 1.68 -6.48
C LEU A 37 -17.65 1.91 -7.88
N ALA A 38 -17.50 3.16 -8.31
CA ALA A 38 -16.94 3.51 -9.63
C ALA A 38 -15.47 3.09 -9.76
N LEU A 39 -14.70 3.11 -8.67
CA LEU A 39 -13.30 2.69 -8.62
C LEU A 39 -13.11 1.20 -8.29
N HIS A 40 -14.19 0.45 -8.08
CA HIS A 40 -14.12 -1.01 -7.90
C HIS A 40 -13.94 -1.69 -9.24
N LEU A 41 -12.70 -1.76 -9.72
CA LEU A 41 -12.37 -2.19 -11.07
C LEU A 41 -12.48 -3.70 -11.26
N PRO A 42 -12.80 -4.18 -12.48
CA PRO A 42 -12.85 -5.60 -12.80
C PRO A 42 -11.50 -6.29 -12.65
N LEU A 43 -11.52 -7.52 -12.15
CA LEU A 43 -10.35 -8.40 -12.05
C LEU A 43 -10.05 -9.07 -13.40
N ARG A 44 -11.10 -9.42 -14.17
CA ARG A 44 -11.02 -10.02 -15.50
C ARG A 44 -12.30 -9.77 -16.25
N TYR A 45 -12.31 -10.13 -17.53
CA TYR A 45 -13.45 -9.98 -18.44
C TYR A 45 -13.84 -11.33 -19.03
N GLU A 46 -15.13 -11.50 -19.24
CA GLU A 46 -15.71 -12.69 -19.85
C GLU A 46 -16.42 -12.30 -21.15
N ASP A 47 -16.01 -12.93 -22.25
CA ASP A 47 -16.68 -12.72 -23.55
C ASP A 47 -17.97 -13.58 -23.59
N GLU A 48 -19.09 -12.94 -23.35
CA GLU A 48 -20.43 -13.50 -23.50
C GLU A 48 -21.20 -12.89 -24.67
N THR A 49 -20.51 -12.11 -25.52
CA THR A 49 -21.12 -11.32 -26.61
C THR A 49 -21.44 -12.17 -27.85
N ARG A 50 -20.88 -13.36 -27.96
CA ARG A 50 -21.02 -14.23 -29.11
C ARG A 50 -21.24 -15.68 -28.69
N ILE A 51 -21.93 -16.41 -29.57
CA ILE A 51 -22.10 -17.87 -29.48
C ILE A 51 -21.13 -18.51 -30.47
N THR A 52 -20.36 -19.48 -30.01
CA THR A 52 -19.42 -20.26 -30.81
C THR A 52 -20.00 -21.62 -31.07
N LEU A 53 -20.00 -22.06 -32.33
CA LEU A 53 -20.40 -23.44 -32.66
C LEU A 53 -19.42 -24.44 -32.05
N ILE A 54 -19.92 -25.58 -31.59
CA ILE A 54 -19.12 -26.62 -30.93
C ILE A 54 -17.90 -27.00 -31.76
N LYS A 55 -18.05 -27.18 -33.09
CA LYS A 55 -16.92 -27.52 -33.98
C LYS A 55 -15.83 -26.45 -34.05
N ASN A 56 -16.20 -25.18 -33.89
CA ASN A 56 -15.27 -24.01 -34.02
C ASN A 56 -14.57 -23.64 -32.70
N ALA A 57 -15.02 -24.22 -31.59
CA ALA A 57 -14.42 -23.94 -30.31
C ALA A 57 -13.03 -24.56 -30.22
N ARG A 58 -12.01 -23.74 -29.87
CA ARG A 58 -10.60 -24.18 -29.76
C ARG A 58 -10.38 -24.95 -28.46
N ASP A 59 -9.56 -25.99 -28.53
CA ASP A 59 -9.14 -26.74 -27.35
C ASP A 59 -8.39 -25.84 -26.37
N GLY A 60 -8.71 -25.97 -25.08
CA GLY A 60 -8.17 -25.14 -24.00
C GLY A 60 -8.75 -23.71 -23.92
N ALA A 61 -9.60 -23.30 -24.86
CA ALA A 61 -10.23 -21.98 -24.83
C ALA A 61 -11.58 -21.98 -24.11
N VAL A 62 -11.90 -20.88 -23.45
CA VAL A 62 -13.26 -20.64 -22.92
C VAL A 62 -14.18 -20.25 -24.08
N ALA A 63 -15.25 -20.99 -24.26
CA ALA A 63 -16.26 -20.72 -25.29
C ALA A 63 -17.66 -20.65 -24.67
N GLN A 64 -18.55 -19.84 -25.28
CA GLN A 64 -19.98 -19.84 -25.02
C GLN A 64 -20.65 -20.51 -26.20
N ILE A 65 -21.34 -21.62 -25.91
CA ILE A 65 -22.11 -22.40 -26.89
C ILE A 65 -23.60 -22.34 -26.57
N GLU A 66 -24.44 -22.53 -27.56
CA GLU A 66 -25.89 -22.72 -27.37
C GLU A 66 -26.27 -24.05 -27.99
N ALA A 67 -26.73 -24.98 -27.17
CA ALA A 67 -26.95 -26.37 -27.58
C ALA A 67 -28.16 -26.98 -26.87
N THR A 68 -28.72 -28.04 -27.46
CA THR A 68 -29.83 -28.78 -26.91
C THR A 68 -29.31 -30.01 -26.17
N VAL A 69 -29.89 -30.31 -25.01
CA VAL A 69 -29.58 -31.52 -24.23
C VAL A 69 -30.13 -32.76 -24.91
N THR A 70 -29.25 -33.68 -25.28
CA THR A 70 -29.60 -34.97 -25.89
C THR A 70 -29.60 -36.15 -24.89
N ALA A 71 -28.74 -36.07 -23.87
CA ALA A 71 -28.70 -37.04 -22.78
C ALA A 71 -28.35 -36.37 -21.46
N SER A 72 -28.86 -36.89 -20.34
CA SER A 72 -28.56 -36.38 -18.98
C SER A 72 -28.56 -37.55 -18.01
N GLU A 73 -27.36 -37.95 -17.52
CA GLU A 73 -27.21 -39.18 -16.74
C GLU A 73 -26.35 -38.93 -15.50
N ILE A 74 -26.67 -39.66 -14.42
CA ILE A 74 -25.82 -39.69 -13.23
C ILE A 74 -24.95 -40.96 -13.30
N THR A 75 -23.64 -40.79 -13.45
CA THR A 75 -22.70 -41.92 -13.44
C THR A 75 -22.05 -42.02 -12.07
N MET A 76 -21.75 -43.26 -11.63
CA MET A 76 -21.14 -43.54 -10.32
C MET A 76 -19.66 -43.92 -10.43
N ARG A 77 -19.14 -44.12 -11.63
CA ARG A 77 -17.72 -44.46 -11.88
C ARG A 77 -17.06 -43.41 -12.78
N PRO A 78 -15.83 -43.01 -12.52
CA PRO A 78 -14.99 -43.37 -11.35
C PRO A 78 -15.47 -42.75 -10.03
N ARG A 79 -16.34 -41.72 -10.10
CA ARG A 79 -17.01 -41.06 -8.96
C ARG A 79 -18.39 -40.57 -9.38
N ARG A 80 -19.27 -40.32 -8.40
CA ARG A 80 -20.56 -39.72 -8.67
C ARG A 80 -20.43 -38.38 -9.41
N GLN A 81 -21.00 -38.31 -10.61
CA GLN A 81 -21.01 -37.12 -11.45
C GLN A 81 -22.30 -37.07 -12.29
N LEU A 82 -22.70 -35.84 -12.62
CA LEU A 82 -23.73 -35.61 -13.62
C LEU A 82 -23.02 -35.40 -14.95
N VAL A 83 -23.38 -36.21 -15.96
CA VAL A 83 -22.89 -36.14 -17.33
C VAL A 83 -24.04 -35.74 -18.22
N VAL A 84 -23.90 -34.66 -18.95
CA VAL A 84 -24.92 -34.13 -19.85
C VAL A 84 -24.34 -33.98 -21.23
N THR A 85 -24.91 -34.66 -22.20
CA THR A 85 -24.54 -34.49 -23.61
C THR A 85 -25.41 -33.42 -24.23
N VAL A 86 -24.77 -32.46 -24.89
CA VAL A 86 -25.44 -31.37 -25.60
C VAL A 86 -25.00 -31.36 -27.05
N GLU A 87 -25.91 -30.96 -27.92
CA GLU A 87 -25.69 -30.95 -29.36
C GLU A 87 -26.14 -29.62 -29.97
N ASP A 88 -25.34 -29.09 -30.88
CA ASP A 88 -25.71 -28.02 -31.80
C ASP A 88 -25.63 -28.55 -33.25
N GLU A 89 -25.91 -27.71 -34.24
CA GLU A 89 -25.85 -28.07 -35.66
C GLU A 89 -24.45 -28.53 -36.14
N SER A 90 -23.42 -28.36 -35.35
CA SER A 90 -22.05 -28.60 -35.72
C SER A 90 -21.38 -29.79 -35.02
N GLY A 91 -21.96 -30.27 -33.94
CA GLY A 91 -21.38 -31.37 -33.18
C GLY A 91 -21.93 -31.51 -31.76
N THR A 92 -21.30 -32.40 -30.99
CA THR A 92 -21.68 -32.72 -29.62
C THR A 92 -20.62 -32.29 -28.63
N CYS A 93 -21.03 -31.97 -27.40
CA CYS A 93 -20.15 -31.66 -26.29
C CYS A 93 -20.67 -32.31 -25.00
N GLU A 94 -19.77 -32.86 -24.19
CA GLU A 94 -20.12 -33.49 -22.92
C GLU A 94 -19.83 -32.51 -21.77
N LEU A 95 -20.83 -32.25 -20.92
CA LEU A 95 -20.71 -31.41 -19.73
C LEU A 95 -20.59 -32.30 -18.51
N ARG A 96 -19.57 -32.09 -17.66
CA ARG A 96 -19.32 -32.91 -16.47
C ARG A 96 -19.38 -32.09 -15.20
N PHE A 97 -20.22 -32.51 -14.25
CA PHE A 97 -20.37 -31.87 -12.94
C PHE A 97 -20.13 -32.88 -11.82
N PHE A 98 -19.07 -32.70 -11.07
CA PHE A 98 -18.73 -33.53 -9.91
C PHE A 98 -19.48 -33.10 -8.65
N SER A 99 -19.95 -31.84 -8.62
CA SER A 99 -20.87 -31.30 -7.62
C SER A 99 -22.07 -30.69 -8.33
N PHE A 100 -23.25 -31.16 -8.00
CA PHE A 100 -24.51 -30.71 -8.63
C PHE A 100 -25.68 -30.82 -7.66
N TYR A 101 -26.69 -29.98 -7.89
CA TYR A 101 -27.93 -29.95 -7.14
C TYR A 101 -29.08 -30.56 -7.96
N PRO A 102 -30.18 -30.99 -7.31
CA PRO A 102 -31.37 -31.47 -8.03
C PRO A 102 -31.95 -30.44 -9.03
N SER A 103 -31.79 -29.15 -8.76
CA SER A 103 -32.16 -28.06 -9.67
C SER A 103 -31.38 -28.10 -10.98
N HIS A 104 -30.10 -28.46 -10.94
CA HIS A 104 -29.25 -28.59 -12.14
C HIS A 104 -29.80 -29.67 -13.05
N GLN A 105 -30.20 -30.82 -12.49
CA GLN A 105 -30.77 -31.94 -13.22
C GLN A 105 -32.11 -31.57 -13.92
N LYS A 106 -32.95 -30.79 -13.23
CA LYS A 106 -34.22 -30.30 -13.82
C LYS A 106 -33.97 -29.33 -14.97
N THR A 107 -32.99 -28.41 -14.81
CA THR A 107 -32.67 -27.43 -15.86
C THR A 107 -32.01 -28.08 -17.06
N MET A 108 -31.23 -29.15 -16.87
CA MET A 108 -30.54 -29.91 -17.92
C MET A 108 -31.30 -31.19 -18.30
N ALA A 109 -32.62 -31.12 -18.35
CA ALA A 109 -33.46 -32.21 -18.85
C ALA A 109 -33.29 -32.38 -20.37
N VAL A 110 -33.46 -33.60 -20.86
CA VAL A 110 -33.42 -33.90 -22.31
C VAL A 110 -34.41 -33.01 -23.05
N GLY A 111 -34.00 -32.42 -24.15
CA GLY A 111 -34.75 -31.46 -24.95
C GLY A 111 -34.59 -29.99 -24.49
N ALA A 112 -33.98 -29.71 -23.33
CA ALA A 112 -33.75 -28.35 -22.90
C ALA A 112 -32.68 -27.70 -23.77
N ARG A 113 -32.92 -26.46 -24.26
CA ARG A 113 -31.93 -25.65 -24.96
C ARG A 113 -31.21 -24.75 -23.96
N LEU A 114 -29.91 -24.91 -23.92
CA LEU A 114 -29.06 -24.26 -22.92
C LEU A 114 -28.01 -23.37 -23.58
N ARG A 115 -27.69 -22.25 -22.91
CA ARG A 115 -26.51 -21.45 -23.16
C ARG A 115 -25.48 -21.81 -22.12
N ILE A 116 -24.33 -22.31 -22.57
CA ILE A 116 -23.32 -22.97 -21.75
C ILE A 116 -21.99 -22.27 -22.00
N ARG A 117 -21.25 -21.95 -20.92
CA ARG A 117 -19.95 -21.30 -21.00
C ARG A 117 -18.93 -22.04 -20.14
N GLY A 118 -17.82 -22.42 -20.74
CA GLY A 118 -16.76 -23.14 -20.06
C GLY A 118 -15.53 -23.33 -20.95
N GLU A 119 -14.44 -23.81 -20.35
CA GLU A 119 -13.26 -24.24 -21.07
C GLU A 119 -13.58 -25.54 -21.83
N ILE A 120 -13.39 -25.52 -23.15
CA ILE A 120 -13.54 -26.73 -23.97
C ILE A 120 -12.23 -27.50 -23.93
N LYS A 121 -12.32 -28.78 -23.61
CA LYS A 121 -11.22 -29.73 -23.71
C LYS A 121 -11.53 -30.79 -24.74
N GLY A 122 -10.68 -30.91 -25.72
CA GLY A 122 -10.67 -32.02 -26.66
C GLY A 122 -10.15 -33.28 -25.98
N GLY A 123 -10.74 -34.40 -26.25
CA GLY A 123 -10.31 -35.69 -25.72
C GLY A 123 -10.58 -36.81 -26.72
N PHE A 124 -10.08 -38.02 -26.40
CA PHE A 124 -10.32 -39.23 -27.21
C PHE A 124 -11.82 -39.52 -27.43
N TRP A 125 -12.68 -39.08 -26.53
CA TRP A 125 -14.13 -39.29 -26.55
C TRP A 125 -14.94 -38.07 -27.05
N GLY A 126 -14.29 -37.06 -27.66
CA GLY A 126 -14.91 -35.83 -28.12
C GLY A 126 -14.66 -34.61 -27.27
N ARG A 127 -15.44 -33.56 -27.44
CA ARG A 127 -15.33 -32.31 -26.70
C ARG A 127 -16.04 -32.39 -25.37
N GLN A 128 -15.43 -31.82 -24.34
CA GLN A 128 -15.98 -31.79 -22.99
C GLN A 128 -15.75 -30.46 -22.31
N MET A 129 -16.67 -30.12 -21.40
CA MET A 129 -16.50 -28.99 -20.46
C MET A 129 -16.66 -29.49 -19.03
N LEU A 130 -15.76 -29.07 -18.15
CA LEU A 130 -15.81 -29.40 -16.72
C LEU A 130 -16.41 -28.23 -15.93
N HIS A 131 -17.49 -28.51 -15.19
CA HIS A 131 -18.22 -27.52 -14.39
C HIS A 131 -18.52 -26.21 -15.13
N PRO A 132 -19.04 -26.25 -16.37
CA PRO A 132 -19.37 -25.03 -17.09
C PRO A 132 -20.51 -24.26 -16.38
N ALA A 133 -20.51 -22.94 -16.56
CA ALA A 133 -21.68 -22.12 -16.26
C ALA A 133 -22.75 -22.39 -17.30
N PHE A 134 -24.00 -22.45 -16.87
CA PHE A 134 -25.14 -22.73 -17.80
C PHE A 134 -26.39 -21.94 -17.40
N ARG A 135 -27.21 -21.63 -18.39
CA ARG A 135 -28.53 -21.05 -18.23
C ARG A 135 -29.45 -21.54 -19.35
N VAL A 136 -30.75 -21.42 -19.19
CA VAL A 136 -31.70 -21.69 -20.28
C VAL A 136 -31.37 -20.71 -21.42
N ALA A 137 -31.37 -21.23 -22.65
CA ALA A 137 -31.14 -20.44 -23.86
C ALA A 137 -32.27 -19.43 -24.06
N GLY A 138 -31.91 -18.27 -24.63
CA GLY A 138 -32.85 -17.18 -24.89
C GLY A 138 -32.32 -15.84 -24.37
N GLY A 139 -33.02 -14.77 -24.76
CA GLY A 139 -32.60 -13.40 -24.48
C GLY A 139 -31.46 -12.92 -25.37
N GLU A 140 -31.29 -11.61 -25.41
CA GLU A 140 -30.20 -10.94 -26.15
C GLU A 140 -28.84 -11.29 -25.56
N LEU A 141 -27.82 -11.29 -26.42
CA LEU A 141 -26.42 -11.39 -25.99
C LEU A 141 -25.99 -10.06 -25.40
N PRO A 142 -25.07 -10.05 -24.41
CA PRO A 142 -24.48 -8.81 -23.95
C PRO A 142 -23.84 -8.04 -25.10
N ALA A 143 -24.06 -6.73 -25.15
CA ALA A 143 -23.46 -5.85 -26.15
C ALA A 143 -21.99 -5.50 -25.82
N ALA A 144 -21.51 -5.88 -24.64
CA ALA A 144 -20.16 -5.59 -24.13
C ALA A 144 -19.60 -6.82 -23.41
N LEU A 145 -18.27 -6.86 -23.24
CA LEU A 145 -17.61 -7.86 -22.41
C LEU A 145 -18.14 -7.78 -20.97
N THR A 146 -18.37 -8.94 -20.37
CA THR A 146 -18.92 -9.04 -19.02
C THR A 146 -17.81 -8.89 -17.96
N PRO A 147 -17.79 -7.82 -17.16
CA PRO A 147 -16.79 -7.65 -16.13
C PRO A 147 -17.02 -8.59 -14.95
N VAL A 148 -15.94 -9.14 -14.39
CA VAL A 148 -15.92 -9.95 -13.17
C VAL A 148 -15.16 -9.19 -12.10
N TYR A 149 -15.81 -8.85 -11.01
CA TYR A 149 -15.26 -8.04 -9.93
C TYR A 149 -14.71 -8.89 -8.78
N PRO A 150 -13.72 -8.38 -8.02
CA PRO A 150 -13.39 -8.89 -6.70
C PRO A 150 -14.65 -8.90 -5.82
N THR A 151 -14.90 -9.99 -5.13
CA THR A 151 -16.12 -10.14 -4.32
C THR A 151 -15.86 -10.93 -3.04
N VAL A 152 -16.84 -10.93 -2.13
CA VAL A 152 -16.82 -11.70 -0.88
C VAL A 152 -18.02 -12.63 -0.83
N ALA A 153 -17.96 -13.64 0.03
CA ALA A 153 -19.06 -14.57 0.23
C ALA A 153 -20.38 -13.82 0.52
N GLY A 154 -21.45 -14.24 -0.20
CA GLY A 154 -22.77 -13.64 -0.07
C GLY A 154 -23.03 -12.41 -0.95
N LEU A 155 -22.10 -12.02 -1.83
CA LEU A 155 -22.28 -10.93 -2.80
C LEU A 155 -22.22 -11.44 -4.24
N PRO A 156 -23.38 -11.72 -4.89
CA PRO A 156 -23.42 -12.22 -6.26
C PRO A 156 -22.92 -11.19 -7.27
N GLN A 157 -22.18 -11.63 -8.31
CA GLN A 157 -21.69 -10.79 -9.40
C GLN A 157 -22.78 -9.93 -10.07
N PRO A 158 -23.98 -10.45 -10.40
CA PRO A 158 -25.02 -9.62 -11.01
C PRO A 158 -25.49 -8.46 -10.14
N TYR A 159 -25.50 -8.63 -8.81
CA TYR A 159 -25.81 -7.55 -7.88
C TYR A 159 -24.70 -6.51 -7.86
N LEU A 160 -23.44 -6.97 -7.77
CA LEU A 160 -22.25 -6.11 -7.73
C LEU A 160 -22.12 -5.29 -9.01
N ARG A 161 -22.32 -5.89 -10.19
CA ARG A 161 -22.36 -5.19 -11.49
C ARG A 161 -23.35 -4.04 -11.49
N ARG A 162 -24.59 -4.29 -11.04
CA ARG A 162 -25.62 -3.24 -10.95
C ARG A 162 -25.26 -2.13 -9.97
N ALA A 163 -24.68 -2.49 -8.82
CA ALA A 163 -24.25 -1.52 -7.84
C ALA A 163 -23.12 -0.63 -8.38
N VAL A 164 -22.13 -1.23 -9.04
CA VAL A 164 -21.00 -0.53 -9.68
C VAL A 164 -21.48 0.42 -10.76
N LEU A 165 -22.31 -0.03 -11.69
CA LEU A 165 -22.88 0.82 -12.75
C LEU A 165 -23.73 1.96 -12.17
N GLY A 166 -24.50 1.69 -11.10
CA GLY A 166 -25.24 2.72 -10.38
C GLY A 166 -24.33 3.74 -9.71
N GLY A 167 -23.24 3.28 -9.08
CA GLY A 167 -22.21 4.15 -8.49
C GLY A 167 -21.51 5.02 -9.54
N LEU A 168 -21.11 4.39 -10.66
CA LEU A 168 -20.48 5.08 -11.80
C LEU A 168 -21.36 6.21 -12.36
N ALA A 169 -22.65 5.97 -12.46
CA ALA A 169 -23.60 6.98 -12.95
C ALA A 169 -23.74 8.19 -12.01
N ARG A 170 -23.70 7.98 -10.70
CA ARG A 170 -23.90 9.03 -9.69
C ARG A 170 -22.62 9.67 -9.18
N ALA A 171 -21.47 8.99 -9.31
CA ALA A 171 -20.20 9.52 -8.84
C ALA A 171 -19.82 10.83 -9.57
N ASP A 172 -19.28 11.76 -8.83
CA ASP A 172 -18.60 12.91 -9.41
C ASP A 172 -17.24 12.46 -9.95
N LEU A 173 -17.12 12.43 -11.27
CA LEU A 173 -15.95 11.97 -12.03
C LEU A 173 -15.44 13.11 -12.93
N ALA A 174 -15.41 14.32 -12.41
CA ALA A 174 -14.80 15.46 -13.10
C ALA A 174 -13.30 15.18 -13.31
N ASN A 175 -12.77 15.66 -14.44
CA ASN A 175 -11.32 15.59 -14.66
C ASN A 175 -10.63 16.54 -13.69
N THR A 176 -9.82 15.97 -12.80
CA THR A 176 -9.00 16.70 -11.83
C THR A 176 -7.62 17.05 -12.39
N VAL A 177 -7.21 16.39 -13.48
CA VAL A 177 -5.94 16.65 -14.16
C VAL A 177 -6.14 17.75 -15.18
N PRO A 178 -5.38 18.86 -15.10
CA PRO A 178 -5.45 19.95 -16.08
C PRO A 178 -5.18 19.47 -17.51
N ALA A 179 -5.92 19.98 -18.48
CA ALA A 179 -5.79 19.61 -19.90
C ALA A 179 -4.44 20.03 -20.50
N GLU A 180 -3.81 21.05 -19.91
CA GLU A 180 -2.52 21.59 -20.35
C GLU A 180 -1.31 20.75 -19.92
N LEU A 181 -1.51 19.75 -19.03
CA LEU A 181 -0.41 18.85 -18.72
C LEU A 181 -0.07 18.04 -19.97
N PRO A 182 1.18 18.12 -20.47
CA PRO A 182 1.56 17.37 -21.64
C PRO A 182 1.34 15.88 -21.41
N PRO A 183 0.93 15.12 -22.43
CA PRO A 183 0.89 13.67 -22.33
C PRO A 183 2.26 13.19 -21.87
N TYR A 184 2.29 12.40 -20.79
CA TYR A 184 3.52 11.98 -20.14
C TYR A 184 4.48 11.32 -21.13
N PRO A 185 5.63 11.96 -21.49
CA PRO A 185 6.59 11.36 -22.39
C PRO A 185 7.17 10.10 -21.71
N GLY A 186 7.06 8.97 -22.36
CA GLY A 186 7.67 7.71 -21.90
C GLY A 186 6.75 6.72 -21.20
N ILE A 187 5.52 7.10 -20.78
CA ILE A 187 4.54 6.15 -20.24
C ILE A 187 3.67 5.55 -21.36
N PHE A 188 3.55 6.24 -22.49
CA PHE A 188 2.80 5.78 -23.65
C PHE A 188 3.77 5.36 -24.76
N SER A 189 3.78 4.07 -25.07
CA SER A 189 4.49 3.60 -26.27
C SER A 189 3.85 4.22 -27.51
N SER A 190 4.66 4.47 -28.52
CA SER A 190 4.44 5.24 -29.76
C SER A 190 3.33 4.76 -30.70
N GLN A 191 2.38 3.96 -30.27
CA GLN A 191 1.29 3.42 -31.10
C GLN A 191 -0.12 3.73 -30.61
N ILE A 192 -0.27 4.54 -29.55
CA ILE A 192 -1.59 4.89 -29.03
C ILE A 192 -1.98 6.23 -29.65
N ASP A 193 -3.14 6.26 -30.27
CA ASP A 193 -3.77 7.44 -30.85
C ASP A 193 -3.91 8.55 -29.77
N LEU A 194 -2.92 9.45 -29.71
CA LEU A 194 -2.83 10.56 -28.77
C LEU A 194 -3.79 11.71 -29.11
N GLN A 195 -4.66 11.54 -30.12
CA GLN A 195 -5.53 12.62 -30.60
C GLN A 195 -6.64 12.98 -29.64
N ARG A 196 -6.97 12.12 -28.68
CA ARG A 196 -7.96 12.45 -27.62
C ARG A 196 -7.57 11.83 -26.27
N PRO A 197 -7.14 12.62 -25.30
CA PRO A 197 -6.85 12.10 -23.97
C PRO A 197 -8.13 11.55 -23.33
N TRP A 198 -8.07 10.35 -22.78
CA TRP A 198 -9.17 9.74 -22.04
C TRP A 198 -9.53 10.58 -20.81
N GLY A 199 -10.79 10.97 -20.69
CA GLY A 199 -11.34 11.52 -19.47
C GLY A 199 -11.43 10.46 -18.37
N LEU A 200 -11.46 10.85 -17.09
CA LEU A 200 -11.62 9.91 -15.99
C LEU A 200 -12.92 9.11 -16.12
N ARG A 201 -14.04 9.82 -16.40
CA ARG A 201 -15.35 9.17 -16.62
C ARG A 201 -15.32 8.22 -17.79
N ASP A 202 -14.73 8.63 -18.92
CA ASP A 202 -14.67 7.81 -20.13
C ASP A 202 -13.86 6.52 -19.89
N ALA A 203 -12.69 6.65 -19.22
CA ALA A 203 -11.85 5.52 -18.87
C ALA A 203 -12.57 4.52 -17.96
N LEU A 204 -13.23 5.00 -16.90
CA LEU A 204 -13.98 4.15 -15.98
C LEU A 204 -15.20 3.53 -16.66
N SER A 205 -15.96 4.31 -17.43
CA SER A 205 -17.13 3.80 -18.17
C SER A 205 -16.73 2.69 -19.14
N PHE A 206 -15.63 2.88 -19.84
CA PHE A 206 -15.08 1.86 -20.75
C PHE A 206 -14.63 0.60 -20.01
N LEU A 207 -13.89 0.72 -18.91
CA LEU A 207 -13.41 -0.44 -18.14
C LEU A 207 -14.57 -1.23 -17.50
N HIS A 208 -15.67 -0.59 -17.18
CA HIS A 208 -16.87 -1.28 -16.67
C HIS A 208 -17.77 -1.85 -17.76
N HIS A 209 -17.63 -1.37 -19.01
CA HIS A 209 -18.47 -1.79 -20.14
C HIS A 209 -17.64 -1.76 -21.45
N PRO A 210 -16.58 -2.58 -21.58
CA PRO A 210 -15.71 -2.53 -22.75
C PRO A 210 -16.40 -3.15 -23.97
N ALA A 211 -16.15 -2.57 -25.13
CA ALA A 211 -16.69 -3.05 -26.39
C ALA A 211 -16.19 -4.48 -26.72
N PRO A 212 -16.95 -5.30 -27.47
CA PRO A 212 -16.64 -6.71 -27.69
C PRO A 212 -15.41 -6.94 -28.61
N ASP A 213 -15.01 -5.94 -29.37
CA ASP A 213 -13.88 -5.97 -30.31
C ASP A 213 -12.53 -5.64 -29.66
N VAL A 214 -12.56 -5.23 -28.37
CA VAL A 214 -11.36 -4.90 -27.63
C VAL A 214 -10.57 -6.15 -27.24
N SER A 215 -9.24 -6.06 -27.34
CA SER A 215 -8.37 -7.14 -26.89
C SER A 215 -8.54 -7.39 -25.39
N VAL A 216 -9.04 -8.56 -25.02
CA VAL A 216 -9.14 -9.01 -23.61
C VAL A 216 -7.77 -9.03 -22.96
N ALA A 217 -6.73 -9.43 -23.69
CA ALA A 217 -5.35 -9.42 -23.20
C ALA A 217 -4.91 -8.01 -22.79
N ALA A 218 -5.19 -6.98 -23.60
CA ALA A 218 -4.85 -5.60 -23.27
C ALA A 218 -5.63 -5.04 -22.06
N LEU A 219 -6.80 -5.59 -21.78
CA LEU A 219 -7.56 -5.26 -20.57
C LEU A 219 -6.98 -5.97 -19.33
N GLU A 220 -6.55 -7.22 -19.46
CA GLU A 220 -6.04 -8.04 -18.34
C GLU A 220 -4.59 -7.70 -17.97
N ASP A 221 -3.73 -7.37 -18.93
CA ASP A 221 -2.36 -6.90 -18.67
C ASP A 221 -2.29 -5.40 -18.33
N HIS A 222 -3.44 -4.73 -18.36
CA HIS A 222 -3.59 -3.31 -18.07
C HIS A 222 -2.79 -2.39 -19.03
N SER A 223 -2.56 -2.82 -20.27
CA SER A 223 -1.89 -2.01 -21.31
C SER A 223 -2.86 -1.10 -22.07
N HIS A 224 -4.17 -1.33 -21.98
CA HIS A 224 -5.18 -0.50 -22.64
C HIS A 224 -5.11 0.97 -22.16
N PRO A 225 -5.31 1.98 -23.04
CA PRO A 225 -5.24 3.41 -22.71
C PRO A 225 -6.09 3.85 -21.51
N ALA A 226 -7.28 3.27 -21.35
CA ALA A 226 -8.12 3.53 -20.18
C ALA A 226 -7.43 3.16 -18.86
N TRP A 227 -6.71 2.03 -18.79
CA TRP A 227 -5.90 1.64 -17.66
C TRP A 227 -4.71 2.59 -17.45
N GLN A 228 -4.04 2.97 -18.54
CA GLN A 228 -2.91 3.90 -18.47
C GLN A 228 -3.34 5.25 -17.90
N ARG A 229 -4.55 5.72 -18.25
CA ARG A 229 -5.12 6.95 -17.71
C ARG A 229 -5.26 6.87 -16.17
N LEU A 230 -5.78 5.76 -15.64
CA LEU A 230 -5.93 5.58 -14.19
C LEU A 230 -4.58 5.44 -13.49
N LYS A 231 -3.64 4.68 -14.06
CA LYS A 231 -2.27 4.55 -13.52
C LYS A 231 -1.56 5.90 -13.45
N ALA A 232 -1.68 6.72 -14.49
CA ALA A 232 -1.06 8.05 -14.54
C ALA A 232 -1.63 8.98 -13.45
N GLU A 233 -2.95 8.97 -13.23
CA GLU A 233 -3.58 9.76 -12.19
C GLU A 233 -3.18 9.33 -10.79
N GLU A 234 -3.14 8.03 -10.52
CA GLU A 234 -2.68 7.48 -9.25
C GLU A 234 -1.22 7.87 -8.95
N LEU A 235 -0.33 7.70 -9.92
CA LEU A 235 1.07 8.10 -9.79
C LEU A 235 1.21 9.61 -9.56
N LEU A 236 0.44 10.42 -10.28
CA LEU A 236 0.44 11.87 -10.07
C LEU A 236 -0.03 12.24 -8.67
N ALA A 237 -1.13 11.64 -8.21
CA ALA A 237 -1.65 11.87 -6.86
C ALA A 237 -0.63 11.49 -5.78
N GLN A 238 0.05 10.36 -5.94
CA GLN A 238 1.13 9.94 -5.04
C GLN A 238 2.29 10.93 -5.03
N GLN A 239 2.75 11.39 -6.20
CA GLN A 239 3.83 12.37 -6.32
C GLN A 239 3.43 13.71 -5.70
N LEU A 240 2.23 14.20 -5.97
CA LEU A 240 1.72 15.44 -5.36
C LEU A 240 1.62 15.33 -3.84
N SER A 241 1.12 14.22 -3.32
CA SER A 241 1.07 13.95 -1.88
C SER A 241 2.45 13.99 -1.23
N GLN A 242 3.46 13.37 -1.88
CA GLN A 242 4.83 13.42 -1.41
C GLN A 242 5.42 14.83 -1.44
N LEU A 243 5.17 15.59 -2.52
CA LEU A 243 5.62 16.98 -2.64
C LEU A 243 4.96 17.89 -1.60
N MET A 244 3.67 17.71 -1.34
CA MET A 244 2.96 18.46 -0.29
C MET A 244 3.54 18.15 1.09
N SER A 245 3.74 16.87 1.41
CA SER A 245 4.35 16.45 2.67
C SER A 245 5.79 16.97 2.82
N ARG A 246 6.54 17.07 1.70
CA ARG A 246 7.88 17.67 1.70
C ARG A 246 7.80 19.18 1.98
N ARG A 247 6.89 19.90 1.30
CA ARG A 247 6.68 21.34 1.53
C ARG A 247 6.23 21.66 2.96
N GLU A 248 5.39 20.82 3.56
CA GLU A 248 5.00 20.98 4.95
C GLU A 248 6.20 20.80 5.89
N ARG A 249 7.05 19.80 5.64
CA ARG A 249 8.29 19.62 6.40
C ARG A 249 9.26 20.81 6.25
N ASP A 250 9.37 21.37 5.05
CA ASP A 250 10.25 22.53 4.79
C ASP A 250 9.79 23.79 5.57
N ARG A 251 8.54 23.85 6.07
CA ARG A 251 8.03 24.91 6.95
C ARG A 251 8.44 24.69 8.42
N LEU A 252 8.78 23.47 8.79
CA LEU A 252 9.24 23.15 10.13
C LEU A 252 10.61 23.75 10.38
N ARG A 253 10.93 24.03 11.62
CA ARG A 253 12.22 24.54 12.04
C ARG A 253 12.97 23.49 12.84
N ALA A 254 14.27 23.41 12.64
CA ALA A 254 15.19 22.55 13.37
C ALA A 254 16.38 23.35 13.87
N PRO A 255 17.06 22.87 14.92
CA PRO A 255 18.32 23.45 15.36
C PRO A 255 19.36 23.33 14.26
N VAL A 256 20.13 24.40 14.02
CA VAL A 256 21.29 24.38 13.11
C VAL A 256 22.48 23.77 13.87
N LEU A 257 22.92 22.59 13.42
CA LEU A 257 23.99 21.86 14.07
C LEU A 257 25.33 22.17 13.38
N GLN A 258 25.94 23.24 13.81
CA GLN A 258 27.27 23.66 13.37
C GLN A 258 28.18 23.75 14.60
N SER A 259 29.43 23.35 14.43
CA SER A 259 30.43 23.50 15.50
C SER A 259 30.59 24.98 15.90
N ASN A 260 30.53 25.25 17.19
CA ASN A 260 30.67 26.61 17.72
C ASN A 260 32.12 27.14 17.71
N GLY A 261 33.05 26.42 17.08
CA GLY A 261 34.42 26.88 16.78
C GLY A 261 35.35 27.14 17.99
N THR A 262 34.97 26.69 19.20
CA THR A 262 35.76 26.93 20.42
C THR A 262 36.86 25.88 20.67
N ALA A 263 36.78 24.72 20.01
CA ALA A 263 37.78 23.65 20.11
C ALA A 263 38.78 23.69 18.94
N THR A 264 40.00 23.29 19.18
CA THR A 264 41.06 23.24 18.16
C THR A 264 40.76 22.26 17.03
N LEU A 265 39.96 21.22 17.32
CA LEU A 265 39.44 20.21 16.37
C LEU A 265 38.01 19.88 16.71
N ALA A 266 37.15 19.79 15.70
CA ALA A 266 35.77 19.39 15.86
C ALA A 266 35.65 17.93 16.39
N LEU A 267 34.62 17.62 17.16
CA LEU A 267 34.44 16.30 17.79
C LEU A 267 34.41 15.15 16.76
N HIS A 268 33.83 15.40 15.59
CA HIS A 268 33.79 14.41 14.52
C HIS A 268 35.18 14.14 13.92
N GLU A 269 36.08 15.13 13.87
CA GLU A 269 37.47 14.98 13.44
C GLU A 269 38.27 14.20 14.48
N GLN A 270 38.08 14.50 15.77
CA GLN A 270 38.66 13.73 16.87
C GLN A 270 38.20 12.28 16.84
N LEU A 271 36.90 12.04 16.58
CA LEU A 271 36.36 10.69 16.42
C LEU A 271 37.06 9.95 15.27
N LEU A 272 37.22 10.59 14.11
CA LEU A 272 37.90 9.99 12.96
C LEU A 272 39.36 9.60 13.29
N ALA A 273 40.04 10.38 14.14
CA ALA A 273 41.41 10.10 14.53
C ALA A 273 41.56 8.89 15.49
N VAL A 274 40.55 8.59 16.29
CA VAL A 274 40.57 7.45 17.25
C VAL A 274 39.97 6.18 16.72
N LEU A 275 39.31 6.19 15.54
CA LEU A 275 38.77 4.98 14.94
C LEU A 275 39.88 4.00 14.53
N PRO A 276 39.74 2.69 14.81
CA PRO A 276 40.74 1.68 14.46
C PRO A 276 40.75 1.32 12.96
N PHE A 277 40.04 2.04 12.13
CA PHE A 277 39.92 1.83 10.69
C PHE A 277 39.67 3.15 9.96
N GLN A 278 39.90 3.16 8.65
CA GLN A 278 39.58 4.31 7.81
C GLN A 278 38.18 4.17 7.21
N LEU A 279 37.48 5.28 7.03
CA LEU A 279 36.19 5.31 6.35
C LEU A 279 36.35 4.95 4.87
N THR A 280 35.42 4.20 4.34
CA THR A 280 35.26 4.03 2.89
C THR A 280 34.85 5.35 2.24
N ALA A 281 35.07 5.47 0.93
CA ALA A 281 34.64 6.66 0.19
C ALA A 281 33.12 6.89 0.28
N ALA A 282 32.33 5.82 0.30
CA ALA A 282 30.88 5.90 0.47
C ALA A 282 30.48 6.41 1.85
N GLN A 283 31.08 5.88 2.92
CA GLN A 283 30.81 6.35 4.30
C GLN A 283 31.18 7.82 4.49
N ARG A 284 32.31 8.24 3.91
CA ARG A 284 32.75 9.65 3.96
C ARG A 284 31.75 10.55 3.27
N ARG A 285 31.40 10.24 2.00
CA ARG A 285 30.42 11.00 1.23
C ARG A 285 29.07 11.13 1.96
N VAL A 286 28.55 10.02 2.48
CA VAL A 286 27.27 10.02 3.20
C VAL A 286 27.38 10.80 4.52
N GLY A 287 28.50 10.71 5.23
CA GLY A 287 28.77 11.52 6.42
C GLY A 287 28.75 13.02 6.11
N ASP A 288 29.41 13.44 5.02
CA ASP A 288 29.43 14.84 4.57
C ASP A 288 28.04 15.34 4.18
N GLU A 289 27.24 14.51 3.47
CA GLU A 289 25.86 14.84 3.13
C GLU A 289 24.97 15.00 4.38
N ILE A 290 25.12 14.13 5.38
CA ILE A 290 24.39 14.23 6.65
C ILE A 290 24.80 15.49 7.39
N ALA A 291 26.10 15.80 7.49
CA ALA A 291 26.60 17.01 8.14
C ALA A 291 26.05 18.27 7.47
N ALA A 292 26.02 18.31 6.13
CA ALA A 292 25.45 19.43 5.38
C ALA A 292 23.93 19.61 5.65
N ASP A 293 23.16 18.52 5.78
CA ASP A 293 21.74 18.62 6.13
C ASP A 293 21.52 19.03 7.59
N LEU A 294 22.34 18.57 8.52
CA LEU A 294 22.28 18.95 9.94
C LEU A 294 22.58 20.46 10.15
N ALA A 295 23.36 21.06 9.25
CA ALA A 295 23.65 22.50 9.26
C ALA A 295 22.51 23.38 8.73
N ARG A 296 21.37 22.81 8.29
CA ARG A 296 20.21 23.55 7.78
C ARG A 296 19.17 23.81 8.87
N PRO A 297 18.43 24.93 8.82
CA PRO A 297 17.39 25.25 9.79
C PRO A 297 16.08 24.48 9.55
N VAL A 298 16.12 23.35 8.82
CA VAL A 298 14.99 22.50 8.45
C VAL A 298 15.26 21.08 8.92
N PRO A 299 14.30 20.37 9.49
CA PRO A 299 14.52 19.01 9.99
C PRO A 299 15.02 18.06 8.88
N MET A 300 16.18 17.46 9.10
CA MET A 300 16.66 16.38 8.25
C MET A 300 15.82 15.12 8.46
N HIS A 301 15.38 14.50 7.40
CA HIS A 301 14.74 13.17 7.41
C HIS A 301 15.45 12.28 6.39
N ARG A 302 16.51 11.60 6.84
CA ARG A 302 17.31 10.71 5.96
C ARG A 302 17.16 9.25 6.35
N LEU A 303 17.15 8.40 5.33
CA LEU A 303 17.30 6.96 5.45
C LEU A 303 18.72 6.56 5.04
N LEU A 304 19.48 6.03 5.99
CA LEU A 304 20.79 5.42 5.76
C LEU A 304 20.58 3.92 5.52
N GLN A 305 20.68 3.51 4.28
CA GLN A 305 20.50 2.13 3.86
C GLN A 305 21.85 1.49 3.53
N GLY A 306 21.99 0.23 3.89
CA GLY A 306 23.22 -0.55 3.59
C GLY A 306 23.18 -1.90 4.26
N ASP A 307 23.93 -2.86 3.74
CA ASP A 307 24.01 -4.23 4.23
C ASP A 307 24.42 -4.32 5.71
N VAL A 308 24.16 -5.45 6.32
CA VAL A 308 24.67 -5.78 7.65
C VAL A 308 26.20 -5.76 7.61
N GLY A 309 26.82 -5.01 8.52
CA GLY A 309 28.28 -4.85 8.54
C GLY A 309 28.83 -3.73 7.64
N SER A 310 28.00 -3.01 6.86
CA SER A 310 28.44 -1.87 6.01
C SER A 310 28.96 -0.66 6.79
N GLY A 311 28.90 -0.69 8.12
CA GLY A 311 29.40 0.39 8.97
C GLY A 311 28.41 1.54 9.18
N LYS A 312 27.10 1.32 9.07
CA LYS A 312 26.08 2.35 9.39
C LYS A 312 26.28 2.98 10.77
N THR A 313 26.71 2.19 11.75
CA THR A 313 26.97 2.66 13.12
C THR A 313 28.05 3.74 13.20
N VAL A 314 29.10 3.69 12.37
CA VAL A 314 30.13 4.73 12.37
C VAL A 314 29.62 6.03 11.75
N VAL A 315 28.79 5.96 10.72
CA VAL A 315 28.14 7.14 10.14
C VAL A 315 27.18 7.78 11.15
N ALA A 316 26.44 6.96 11.91
CA ALA A 316 25.60 7.42 13.01
C ALA A 316 26.41 8.09 14.13
N ALA A 317 27.58 7.54 14.48
CA ALA A 317 28.50 8.12 15.47
C ALA A 317 29.03 9.49 15.02
N LEU A 318 29.38 9.64 13.75
CA LEU A 318 29.80 10.92 13.18
C LEU A 318 28.68 11.96 13.21
N ALA A 319 27.45 11.58 12.85
CA ALA A 319 26.29 12.47 12.97
C ALA A 319 26.01 12.88 14.43
N ALA A 320 26.12 11.93 15.37
CA ALA A 320 26.02 12.22 16.79
C ALA A 320 27.14 13.19 17.27
N ALA A 321 28.38 12.99 16.81
CA ALA A 321 29.51 13.88 17.13
C ALA A 321 29.25 15.31 16.64
N VAL A 322 28.72 15.50 15.43
CA VAL A 322 28.32 16.83 14.89
C VAL A 322 27.26 17.47 15.79
N CYS A 323 26.23 16.70 16.19
CA CYS A 323 25.17 17.18 17.07
C CYS A 323 25.70 17.63 18.43
N ILE A 324 26.56 16.81 19.04
CA ILE A 324 27.12 17.06 20.36
C ILE A 324 28.10 18.28 20.33
N ASP A 325 28.87 18.39 19.27
CA ASP A 325 29.83 19.52 19.09
C ASP A 325 29.10 20.87 18.91
N ALA A 326 27.88 20.84 18.39
CA ALA A 326 26.98 21.98 18.34
C ALA A 326 26.27 22.29 19.69
N GLY A 327 26.54 21.54 20.75
CA GLY A 327 25.99 21.75 22.10
C GLY A 327 24.61 21.15 22.30
N TRP A 328 24.19 20.18 21.47
CA TRP A 328 22.89 19.54 21.51
C TRP A 328 22.96 18.07 21.90
N GLN A 329 21.85 17.51 22.36
CA GLN A 329 21.73 16.08 22.69
C GLN A 329 21.34 15.27 21.48
N CYS A 330 21.88 14.05 21.43
CA CYS A 330 21.54 13.02 20.44
C CYS A 330 20.91 11.80 21.11
N ALA A 331 19.85 11.25 20.53
CA ALA A 331 19.26 9.98 20.94
C ALA A 331 19.46 8.92 19.86
N LEU A 332 19.93 7.71 20.24
CA LEU A 332 20.04 6.56 19.36
C LEU A 332 19.13 5.44 19.89
N MET A 333 18.18 5.04 19.07
CA MET A 333 17.20 4.01 19.41
C MET A 333 17.41 2.76 18.58
N ALA A 334 17.36 1.61 19.25
CA ALA A 334 17.32 0.30 18.61
C ALA A 334 16.07 -0.49 19.04
N PRO A 335 15.56 -1.40 18.20
CA PRO A 335 14.29 -2.09 18.47
C PRO A 335 14.36 -3.08 19.62
N THR A 336 15.53 -3.59 19.96
CA THR A 336 15.74 -4.59 21.03
C THR A 336 16.87 -4.16 21.95
N GLU A 337 16.83 -4.64 23.19
CA GLU A 337 17.87 -4.36 24.20
C GLU A 337 19.25 -4.88 23.75
N ILE A 338 19.31 -6.04 23.09
CA ILE A 338 20.56 -6.63 22.59
C ILE A 338 21.20 -5.73 21.53
N LEU A 339 20.42 -5.23 20.57
CA LEU A 339 20.94 -4.32 19.54
C LEU A 339 21.33 -2.97 20.12
N ALA A 340 20.53 -2.44 21.03
CA ALA A 340 20.85 -1.21 21.74
C ALA A 340 22.14 -1.34 22.56
N GLU A 341 22.37 -2.47 23.24
CA GLU A 341 23.58 -2.75 23.99
C GLU A 341 24.82 -2.85 23.06
N GLN A 342 24.67 -3.48 21.89
CA GLN A 342 25.74 -3.54 20.90
C GLN A 342 26.16 -2.15 20.41
N HIS A 343 25.18 -1.26 20.12
CA HIS A 343 25.43 0.12 19.76
C HIS A 343 26.08 0.88 20.92
N PHE A 344 25.54 0.75 22.11
CA PHE A 344 26.04 1.41 23.29
C PHE A 344 27.52 1.07 23.57
N ARG A 345 27.90 -0.20 23.56
CA ARG A 345 29.28 -0.65 23.77
C ARG A 345 30.25 -0.06 22.73
N LYS A 346 29.83 -0.04 21.46
CA LYS A 346 30.66 0.56 20.40
C LYS A 346 30.81 2.07 20.55
N LEU A 347 29.70 2.75 20.81
CA LEU A 347 29.68 4.21 20.91
C LEU A 347 30.41 4.72 22.16
N ILE A 348 30.27 4.01 23.29
CA ILE A 348 31.07 4.28 24.48
C ILE A 348 32.55 4.18 24.13
N GLY A 349 33.03 3.08 23.55
CA GLY A 349 34.42 2.87 23.23
C GLY A 349 35.03 3.97 22.33
N TRP A 350 34.21 4.57 21.49
CA TRP A 350 34.66 5.61 20.56
C TRP A 350 34.48 7.03 21.10
N LEU A 351 33.40 7.34 21.76
CA LEU A 351 32.96 8.69 22.12
C LEU A 351 33.31 9.05 23.58
N GLU A 352 33.20 8.12 24.52
CA GLU A 352 33.40 8.41 25.95
C GLU A 352 34.77 9.07 26.23
N PRO A 353 35.91 8.58 25.67
CA PRO A 353 37.22 9.25 25.88
C PRO A 353 37.27 10.68 25.36
N LEU A 354 36.43 11.04 24.39
CA LEU A 354 36.34 12.37 23.78
C LEU A 354 35.34 13.27 24.51
N LEU A 355 34.35 12.70 25.18
CA LEU A 355 33.30 13.41 25.90
C LEU A 355 33.68 13.70 27.36
N GLU A 356 34.39 12.79 28.03
CA GLU A 356 34.81 12.94 29.42
C GLU A 356 35.57 14.23 29.71
N PRO A 357 36.57 14.66 28.90
CA PRO A 357 37.26 15.95 29.10
C PRO A 357 36.35 17.17 28.97
N ARG A 358 35.18 17.01 28.34
CA ARG A 358 34.15 18.04 28.16
C ARG A 358 33.08 18.02 29.25
N GLY A 359 33.18 17.11 30.24
CA GLY A 359 32.17 16.89 31.28
C GLY A 359 30.88 16.26 30.78
N LEU A 360 30.91 15.64 29.57
CA LEU A 360 29.77 15.02 28.92
C LEU A 360 29.82 13.51 29.06
N LYS A 361 28.65 12.87 29.03
CA LYS A 361 28.49 11.42 29.27
C LYS A 361 27.59 10.76 28.19
N VAL A 362 27.65 9.44 28.14
CA VAL A 362 26.70 8.62 27.38
C VAL A 362 25.73 7.96 28.34
N ALA A 363 24.43 8.17 28.17
CA ALA A 363 23.39 7.53 28.99
C ALA A 363 22.82 6.30 28.29
N TRP A 364 22.45 5.31 29.10
CA TRP A 364 21.82 4.06 28.66
C TRP A 364 20.41 3.94 29.22
N LEU A 365 19.38 3.78 28.37
CA LEU A 365 17.99 3.66 28.80
C LEU A 365 17.30 2.44 28.13
N PHE A 366 16.87 1.49 28.96
CA PHE A 366 16.12 0.31 28.52
C PHE A 366 15.03 -0.10 29.53
N GLY A 367 14.14 -1.01 29.11
CA GLY A 367 12.95 -1.37 29.90
C GLY A 367 13.24 -2.10 31.22
N GLY A 368 14.29 -2.93 31.24
CA GLY A 368 14.63 -3.80 32.38
C GLY A 368 15.53 -3.19 33.44
N GLN A 369 15.87 -1.88 33.39
CA GLN A 369 16.75 -1.22 34.36
C GLN A 369 16.15 -1.16 35.77
N LYS A 370 17.03 -1.32 36.77
CA LYS A 370 16.65 -1.05 38.15
C LYS A 370 16.28 0.42 38.35
N LYS A 371 15.26 0.70 39.15
CA LYS A 371 14.72 2.04 39.34
C LYS A 371 15.81 3.07 39.68
N LYS A 372 16.70 2.77 40.61
CA LYS A 372 17.79 3.70 41.00
C LYS A 372 18.75 4.03 39.89
N GLU A 373 19.13 3.04 39.06
CA GLU A 373 20.01 3.22 37.91
C GLU A 373 19.33 4.05 36.82
N ARG A 374 18.05 3.73 36.56
CA ARG A 374 17.23 4.46 35.62
C ARG A 374 17.06 5.93 36.03
N ASP A 375 16.73 6.19 37.30
CA ASP A 375 16.53 7.55 37.80
C ASP A 375 17.84 8.37 37.67
N ALA A 376 19.00 7.76 37.93
CA ALA A 376 20.30 8.40 37.72
C ALA A 376 20.54 8.75 36.23
N MET A 377 20.23 7.85 35.29
CA MET A 377 20.34 8.12 33.86
C MET A 377 19.38 9.22 33.40
N LEU A 378 18.15 9.22 33.89
CA LEU A 378 17.17 10.26 33.59
C LEU A 378 17.63 11.64 34.05
N ALA A 379 18.23 11.75 35.24
CA ALA A 379 18.81 13.00 35.75
C ALA A 379 19.93 13.53 34.84
N LEU A 380 20.79 12.65 34.30
CA LEU A 380 21.84 13.04 33.35
C LEU A 380 21.25 13.52 32.00
N VAL A 381 20.15 12.94 31.54
CA VAL A 381 19.46 13.37 30.33
C VAL A 381 18.82 14.74 30.52
N GLU A 382 18.14 14.94 31.65
CA GLU A 382 17.44 16.19 31.98
C GLU A 382 18.42 17.35 32.24
N SER A 383 19.54 17.08 32.93
CA SER A 383 20.59 18.09 33.13
C SER A 383 21.33 18.48 31.84
N GLY A 384 21.34 17.62 30.83
CA GLY A 384 22.10 17.77 29.60
C GLY A 384 23.54 17.25 29.70
N GLU A 385 23.96 16.67 30.84
CA GLU A 385 25.26 16.00 30.97
C GLU A 385 25.34 14.77 30.04
N ALA A 386 24.24 14.04 29.84
CA ALA A 386 24.17 12.99 28.83
C ALA A 386 24.00 13.62 27.45
N ALA A 387 25.10 13.78 26.71
CA ALA A 387 25.09 14.29 25.34
C ALA A 387 24.58 13.27 24.32
N LEU A 388 24.81 11.98 24.57
CA LEU A 388 24.29 10.85 23.78
C LEU A 388 23.47 9.95 24.69
N VAL A 389 22.27 9.62 24.24
CA VAL A 389 21.38 8.69 24.93
C VAL A 389 21.13 7.50 24.01
N VAL A 390 21.52 6.31 24.43
CA VAL A 390 21.32 5.07 23.68
C VAL A 390 20.31 4.19 24.41
N GLY A 391 19.41 3.54 23.68
CA GLY A 391 18.48 2.61 24.30
C GLY A 391 17.39 2.11 23.36
N THR A 392 16.30 1.61 23.96
CA THR A 392 15.14 1.10 23.24
C THR A 392 14.03 2.16 23.17
N HIS A 393 12.79 1.72 22.88
CA HIS A 393 11.61 2.57 22.96
C HIS A 393 11.42 3.25 24.34
N ALA A 394 12.20 2.85 25.35
CA ALA A 394 12.20 3.51 26.65
C ALA A 394 12.61 5.00 26.58
N ILE A 395 13.35 5.39 25.55
CA ILE A 395 13.82 6.78 25.32
C ILE A 395 12.66 7.74 25.00
N ILE A 396 11.63 7.26 24.31
CA ILE A 396 10.49 8.10 23.88
C ILE A 396 9.39 8.24 24.94
N GLN A 397 9.44 7.49 26.03
CA GLN A 397 8.42 7.58 27.10
C GLN A 397 8.33 9.00 27.66
N GLU A 398 7.13 9.43 28.07
CA GLU A 398 6.87 10.79 28.60
C GLU A 398 7.82 11.21 29.73
N ARG A 399 8.24 10.25 30.57
CA ARG A 399 9.16 10.49 31.69
C ARG A 399 10.58 10.90 31.28
N VAL A 400 10.96 10.67 30.03
CA VAL A 400 12.29 11.05 29.54
C VAL A 400 12.22 12.48 29.02
N VAL A 401 12.73 13.40 29.79
CA VAL A 401 12.80 14.82 29.46
C VAL A 401 14.22 15.13 28.99
N PHE A 402 14.37 15.55 27.77
CA PHE A 402 15.65 16.04 27.23
C PHE A 402 15.77 17.54 27.51
N LYS A 403 16.96 17.99 27.80
CA LYS A 403 17.25 19.43 27.91
C LYS A 403 17.18 20.09 26.53
N ASN A 404 17.78 19.47 25.52
CA ASN A 404 17.93 20.03 24.18
C ASN A 404 18.20 18.94 23.13
N LEU A 405 17.23 18.03 22.88
CA LEU A 405 17.34 16.98 21.87
C LEU A 405 17.30 17.58 20.47
N ALA A 406 18.34 17.40 19.64
CA ALA A 406 18.35 17.90 18.27
C ALA A 406 18.51 16.82 17.20
N LEU A 407 19.02 15.65 17.53
CA LEU A 407 19.17 14.54 16.59
C LEU A 407 18.61 13.25 17.20
N ALA A 408 17.72 12.59 16.46
CA ALA A 408 17.27 11.25 16.78
C ALA A 408 17.72 10.27 15.68
N ILE A 409 18.41 9.20 16.08
CA ILE A 409 18.87 8.13 15.21
C ILE A 409 18.04 6.88 15.53
N ILE A 410 17.42 6.29 14.52
CA ILE A 410 16.56 5.10 14.67
C ILE A 410 17.18 3.97 13.86
N ASP A 411 17.56 2.90 14.54
CA ASP A 411 18.01 1.68 13.89
C ASP A 411 16.82 0.75 13.58
N GLU A 412 16.90 0.03 12.45
CA GLU A 412 15.83 -0.89 11.98
C GLU A 412 14.45 -0.23 11.90
N GLN A 413 14.35 0.82 11.10
CA GLN A 413 13.15 1.67 10.94
C GLN A 413 11.83 0.90 10.82
N HIS A 414 11.82 -0.25 10.15
CA HIS A 414 10.60 -1.04 9.91
C HIS A 414 9.93 -1.54 11.19
N ARG A 415 10.63 -1.55 12.33
CA ARG A 415 10.12 -1.96 13.64
C ARG A 415 9.57 -0.81 14.47
N PHE A 416 9.67 0.45 13.99
CA PHE A 416 9.13 1.63 14.67
C PHE A 416 7.87 2.14 13.98
N GLY A 417 6.76 2.21 14.73
CA GLY A 417 5.48 2.73 14.26
C GLY A 417 5.48 4.27 14.06
N VAL A 418 4.44 4.76 13.35
CA VAL A 418 4.24 6.20 13.11
C VAL A 418 4.07 6.98 14.42
N ALA A 419 3.33 6.42 15.39
CA ALA A 419 3.10 7.05 16.69
C ALA A 419 4.40 7.34 17.45
N GLN A 420 5.32 6.38 17.49
CA GLN A 420 6.62 6.52 18.15
C GLN A 420 7.49 7.63 17.54
N ARG A 421 7.41 7.82 16.23
CA ARG A 421 8.10 8.92 15.54
C ARG A 421 7.49 10.28 15.85
N LEU A 422 6.16 10.35 16.04
CA LEU A 422 5.46 11.56 16.45
C LEU A 422 5.80 11.97 17.88
N GLU A 423 5.94 11.01 18.81
CA GLU A 423 6.35 11.27 20.20
C GLU A 423 7.75 11.91 20.27
N LEU A 424 8.69 11.47 19.42
CA LEU A 424 10.02 12.10 19.33
C LEU A 424 9.97 13.57 18.92
N ARG A 425 9.07 13.92 18.01
CA ARG A 425 8.88 15.31 17.55
C ARG A 425 8.49 16.23 18.70
N GLY A 426 7.67 15.73 19.64
CA GLY A 426 7.24 16.49 20.82
C GLY A 426 8.30 16.68 21.89
N LYS A 427 9.47 16.05 21.79
CA LYS A 427 10.54 16.12 22.80
C LYS A 427 11.40 17.37 22.76
N LEU A 428 11.32 18.19 21.72
CA LEU A 428 12.05 19.43 21.61
C LEU A 428 11.14 20.63 21.94
N ALA A 429 11.59 21.49 22.84
CA ALA A 429 10.88 22.69 23.21
C ALA A 429 10.91 23.77 22.11
N GLY A 430 9.94 24.69 22.12
CA GLY A 430 9.96 25.89 21.25
C GLY A 430 9.44 25.69 19.84
N GLY A 431 8.67 24.63 19.54
CA GLY A 431 8.08 24.41 18.22
C GLY A 431 9.06 24.00 17.13
N MET A 432 10.30 23.66 17.50
CA MET A 432 11.28 23.05 16.61
C MET A 432 11.14 21.52 16.61
N GLU A 433 11.57 20.88 15.52
CA GLU A 433 11.64 19.41 15.42
C GLU A 433 13.10 18.94 15.39
N PRO A 434 13.42 17.81 16.02
CA PRO A 434 14.76 17.23 15.90
C PRO A 434 15.00 16.68 14.49
N HIS A 435 16.25 16.66 14.07
CA HIS A 435 16.70 15.95 12.89
C HIS A 435 16.50 14.44 13.09
N LEU A 436 16.15 13.73 12.05
CA LEU A 436 15.88 12.30 12.09
C LEU A 436 16.76 11.54 11.08
N LEU A 437 17.61 10.67 11.61
CA LEU A 437 18.41 9.73 10.83
C LEU A 437 17.87 8.32 11.07
N MET A 438 17.32 7.70 10.03
CA MET A 438 16.83 6.34 10.08
C MET A 438 17.86 5.40 9.45
N MET A 439 18.11 4.25 10.07
CA MET A 439 18.99 3.22 9.53
C MET A 439 18.19 1.97 9.21
N SER A 440 18.51 1.31 8.10
CA SER A 440 17.92 0.03 7.72
C SER A 440 18.97 -0.87 7.08
N ALA A 441 18.93 -2.16 7.42
CA ALA A 441 19.44 -3.19 6.55
C ALA A 441 18.45 -3.33 5.40
N THR A 442 18.88 -3.59 4.20
CA THR A 442 18.06 -3.66 2.97
C THR A 442 16.71 -4.35 3.15
#